data_2deb4cf8ab88b41b07c8b6c60714fdfc
#
_entry.id   2deb4cf8ab88b41b07c8b6c60714fdfc
#
_cell.length_a   1.000
_cell.length_b   1.000
_cell.length_c   1.000
_cell.angle_alpha   90.00
_cell.angle_beta   90.00
_cell.angle_gamma   90.00
#
_symmetry.space_group_name_H-M   'P 1'
#
loop_
_entity.id
_entity.type
_entity.pdbx_description
1 polymer ?
#
loop_
_entity_poly.entity_id
_entity_poly.type
_entity_poly.pdbx_seq_one_letter_code
_entity_poly.pdbx_strand_id
1 'polypeptide(L)'
;MKKIIKQSGKYLLIFIALVILLSGLMFLTIVTIPREKVEDNIKSSISELKSPIEVKRIKPERYDTYLHVYADEILLNMIYCMDTSKPLESMLKANYYDDGIHPNLEEAVKIESMGNTEYMRYWHGSMAVIRP
;
A
#
# COMPACT_ATOMS: atom_id res chain seq x y z
N MET A 1 -33.21 -24.47 -6.05
CA MET A 1 -32.51 -24.17 -4.80
C MET A 1 -31.17 -24.89 -4.68
N LYS A 2 -31.05 -26.20 -4.68
CA LYS A 2 -29.78 -26.97 -4.47
C LYS A 2 -28.66 -26.57 -5.46
N LYS A 3 -28.95 -26.27 -6.74
CA LYS A 3 -27.96 -25.87 -7.74
C LYS A 3 -27.34 -24.49 -7.43
N ILE A 4 -28.16 -23.54 -6.98
CA ILE A 4 -27.72 -22.18 -6.60
C ILE A 4 -26.79 -22.26 -5.37
N ILE A 5 -27.20 -23.00 -4.35
CA ILE A 5 -26.39 -23.19 -3.12
C ILE A 5 -25.02 -23.81 -3.45
N LYS A 6 -24.98 -24.83 -4.31
CA LYS A 6 -23.73 -25.47 -4.74
C LYS A 6 -22.82 -24.49 -5.52
N GLN A 7 -23.41 -23.64 -6.35
CA GLN A 7 -22.68 -22.65 -7.13
C GLN A 7 -22.14 -21.51 -6.23
N SER A 8 -22.96 -21.02 -5.30
CA SER A 8 -22.53 -20.02 -4.31
C SER A 8 -21.41 -20.54 -3.42
N GLY A 9 -21.48 -21.81 -2.98
CA GLY A 9 -20.43 -22.46 -2.21
C GLY A 9 -19.09 -22.51 -2.97
N LYS A 10 -19.14 -22.81 -4.29
CA LYS A 10 -17.94 -22.80 -5.13
C LYS A 10 -17.27 -21.41 -5.19
N TYR A 11 -18.06 -20.35 -5.41
CA TYR A 11 -17.52 -19.00 -5.44
C TYR A 11 -16.97 -18.55 -4.09
N LEU A 12 -17.62 -18.93 -2.99
CA LEU A 12 -17.12 -18.66 -1.66
C LEU A 12 -15.75 -19.33 -1.41
N LEU A 13 -15.58 -20.58 -1.82
CA LEU A 13 -14.30 -21.28 -1.72
C LEU A 13 -13.21 -20.62 -2.56
N ILE A 14 -13.51 -20.20 -3.79
CA ILE A 14 -12.56 -19.48 -4.65
C ILE A 14 -12.18 -18.15 -3.97
N PHE A 15 -13.13 -17.41 -3.43
CA PHE A 15 -12.88 -16.15 -2.73
C PHE A 15 -11.95 -16.36 -1.52
N ILE A 16 -12.23 -17.36 -0.68
CA ILE A 16 -11.39 -17.69 0.48
C ILE A 16 -9.97 -18.08 0.02
N ALA A 17 -9.85 -18.90 -1.02
CA ALA A 17 -8.55 -19.30 -1.56
C ALA A 17 -7.74 -18.10 -2.06
N LEU A 18 -8.38 -17.16 -2.75
CA LEU A 18 -7.73 -15.91 -3.22
C LEU A 18 -7.29 -15.04 -2.05
N VAL A 19 -8.12 -14.87 -1.02
CA VAL A 19 -7.74 -14.10 0.18
C VAL A 19 -6.53 -14.71 0.86
N ILE A 20 -6.51 -16.04 1.04
CA ILE A 20 -5.37 -16.74 1.64
C ILE A 20 -4.11 -16.58 0.78
N LEU A 21 -4.23 -16.75 -0.52
CA LEU A 21 -3.10 -16.60 -1.47
C LEU A 21 -2.50 -15.20 -1.41
N LEU A 22 -3.34 -14.17 -1.53
CA LEU A 22 -2.89 -12.77 -1.55
C LEU A 22 -2.33 -12.33 -0.20
N SER A 23 -2.93 -12.78 0.91
CA SER A 23 -2.39 -12.53 2.25
C SER A 23 -1.05 -13.22 2.46
N GLY A 24 -0.91 -14.46 1.95
CA GLY A 24 0.36 -15.19 1.99
C GLY A 24 1.46 -14.50 1.15
N LEU A 25 1.13 -14.00 -0.04
CA LEU A 25 2.06 -13.23 -0.86
C LEU A 25 2.49 -11.94 -0.14
N MET A 26 1.56 -11.20 0.45
CA MET A 26 1.88 -10.00 1.22
C MET A 26 2.80 -10.30 2.39
N PHE A 27 2.50 -11.35 3.15
CA PHE A 27 3.37 -11.82 4.25
C PHE A 27 4.78 -12.14 3.75
N LEU A 28 4.89 -12.89 2.65
CA LEU A 28 6.19 -13.24 2.05
C LEU A 28 6.97 -11.99 1.64
N THR A 29 6.34 -11.01 1.00
CA THR A 29 7.03 -9.77 0.61
C THR A 29 7.55 -8.99 1.81
N ILE A 30 6.80 -8.93 2.91
CA ILE A 30 7.26 -8.26 4.14
C ILE A 30 8.49 -8.98 4.73
N VAL A 31 8.48 -10.31 4.76
CA VAL A 31 9.56 -11.10 5.36
C VAL A 31 10.82 -11.15 4.49
N THR A 32 10.66 -11.19 3.15
CA THR A 32 11.79 -11.42 2.24
C THR A 32 12.44 -10.15 1.71
N ILE A 33 11.69 -9.04 1.66
CA ILE A 33 12.22 -7.78 1.11
C ILE A 33 12.66 -6.88 2.27
N PRO A 34 13.97 -6.67 2.45
CA PRO A 34 14.48 -5.84 3.51
C PRO A 34 14.11 -4.36 3.27
N ARG A 35 13.96 -3.63 4.38
CA ARG A 35 13.57 -2.22 4.38
C ARG A 35 14.50 -1.35 3.56
N GLU A 36 15.80 -1.63 3.59
CA GLU A 36 16.83 -0.86 2.88
C GLU A 36 16.58 -0.83 1.37
N LYS A 37 16.16 -1.96 0.78
CA LYS A 37 15.80 -2.00 -0.64
C LYS A 37 14.57 -1.16 -0.97
N VAL A 38 13.58 -1.20 -0.09
CA VAL A 38 12.37 -0.38 -0.22
C VAL A 38 12.72 1.10 -0.11
N GLU A 39 13.60 1.45 0.82
CA GLU A 39 14.04 2.83 1.07
C GLU A 39 14.70 3.47 -0.16
N ASP A 40 15.59 2.75 -0.84
CA ASP A 40 16.28 3.26 -2.03
C ASP A 40 15.28 3.60 -3.15
N ASN A 41 14.30 2.74 -3.37
CA ASN A 41 13.24 2.97 -4.36
C ASN A 41 12.33 4.14 -3.95
N ILE A 42 12.00 4.25 -2.67
CA ILE A 42 11.15 5.32 -2.14
C ILE A 42 11.85 6.68 -2.23
N LYS A 43 13.15 6.76 -1.90
CA LYS A 43 13.94 8.00 -2.02
C LYS A 43 13.91 8.56 -3.46
N SER A 44 13.97 7.69 -4.45
CA SER A 44 13.82 8.13 -5.85
C SER A 44 12.41 8.66 -6.14
N SER A 45 11.38 8.01 -5.62
CA SER A 45 9.98 8.41 -5.80
C SER A 45 9.63 9.72 -5.08
N ILE A 46 10.21 10.00 -3.91
CA ILE A 46 10.01 11.26 -3.18
C ILE A 46 10.37 12.47 -4.04
N SER A 47 11.44 12.39 -4.82
CA SER A 47 11.86 13.48 -5.69
C SER A 47 10.83 13.77 -6.80
N GLU A 48 10.14 12.76 -7.28
CA GLU A 48 9.06 12.89 -8.27
C GLU A 48 7.76 13.40 -7.64
N LEU A 49 7.42 12.97 -6.43
CA LEU A 49 6.24 13.43 -5.70
C LEU A 49 6.33 14.91 -5.28
N LYS A 50 7.54 15.41 -5.01
CA LYS A 50 7.81 16.83 -4.68
C LYS A 50 7.81 17.75 -5.85
N SER A 51 8.01 17.25 -7.05
CA SER A 51 7.90 18.08 -8.25
C SER A 51 6.49 18.69 -8.22
N PRO A 52 6.35 20.06 -8.25
CA PRO A 52 5.04 20.64 -8.40
C PRO A 52 4.50 20.02 -9.67
N ILE A 53 3.59 19.10 -9.51
CA ILE A 53 2.91 18.51 -10.64
C ILE A 53 2.11 19.65 -11.21
N GLU A 54 2.70 20.40 -12.13
CA GLU A 54 1.91 21.03 -13.18
C GLU A 54 1.04 19.89 -13.66
N VAL A 55 -0.23 19.94 -13.28
CA VAL A 55 -1.25 19.03 -13.78
C VAL A 55 -1.23 19.23 -15.29
N LYS A 56 -0.32 18.57 -15.96
CA LYS A 56 -0.25 18.53 -17.40
C LYS A 56 -1.54 17.86 -17.78
N ARG A 57 -2.54 18.65 -18.14
CA ARG A 57 -3.79 18.16 -18.74
C ARG A 57 -3.40 17.23 -19.87
N ILE A 58 -3.43 15.94 -19.60
CA ILE A 58 -3.03 14.92 -20.57
C ILE A 58 -3.96 14.96 -21.78
N LYS A 59 -5.19 15.47 -21.62
CA LYS A 59 -6.11 15.88 -22.72
C LYS A 59 -7.19 16.82 -22.17
N PRO A 60 -7.49 17.94 -22.83
CA PRO A 60 -8.48 18.92 -22.37
C PRO A 60 -9.93 18.43 -22.42
N GLU A 61 -10.21 17.25 -22.98
CA GLU A 61 -11.57 16.79 -23.28
C GLU A 61 -12.04 15.58 -22.45
N ARG A 62 -11.25 15.04 -21.55
CA ARG A 62 -11.65 13.96 -20.65
C ARG A 62 -11.37 14.36 -19.20
N TYR A 63 -12.40 14.24 -18.38
CA TYR A 63 -12.44 14.41 -16.93
C TYR A 63 -11.06 14.35 -16.28
N ASP A 64 -10.73 15.41 -15.55
CA ASP A 64 -9.45 15.63 -14.88
C ASP A 64 -8.98 14.36 -14.19
N THR A 65 -8.00 13.69 -14.80
CA THR A 65 -7.22 12.67 -14.12
C THR A 65 -6.26 13.43 -13.20
N TYR A 66 -6.76 13.88 -12.06
CA TYR A 66 -5.90 14.32 -10.97
C TYR A 66 -5.06 13.12 -10.59
N LEU A 67 -3.76 13.21 -10.79
CA LEU A 67 -2.83 12.29 -10.12
C LEU A 67 -3.11 12.45 -8.63
N HIS A 68 -3.64 11.42 -8.00
CA HIS A 68 -3.88 11.41 -6.57
C HIS A 68 -2.54 11.19 -5.84
N VAL A 69 -1.64 12.18 -5.94
CA VAL A 69 -0.33 12.16 -5.27
C VAL A 69 -0.48 11.82 -3.78
N TYR A 70 -1.55 12.31 -3.16
CA TYR A 70 -1.88 11.99 -1.78
C TYR A 70 -2.11 10.49 -1.52
N ALA A 71 -2.82 9.81 -2.42
CA ALA A 71 -3.07 8.37 -2.27
C ALA A 71 -1.78 7.56 -2.51
N ASP A 72 -0.96 7.98 -3.45
CA ASP A 72 0.32 7.35 -3.75
C ASP A 72 1.31 7.58 -2.60
N GLU A 73 1.32 8.77 -2.00
CA GLU A 73 2.14 9.08 -0.83
C GLU A 73 1.77 8.22 0.39
N ILE A 74 0.47 8.07 0.69
CA ILE A 74 0.02 7.16 1.77
C ILE A 74 0.46 5.73 1.49
N LEU A 75 0.28 5.25 0.26
CA LEU A 75 0.63 3.88 -0.11
C LEU A 75 2.13 3.61 0.05
N LEU A 76 2.98 4.50 -0.44
CA LEU A 76 4.44 4.39 -0.30
C LEU A 76 4.88 4.53 1.16
N ASN A 77 4.22 5.40 1.92
CA ASN A 77 4.47 5.58 3.35
C ASN A 77 4.12 4.30 4.14
N MET A 78 2.98 3.66 3.87
CA MET A 78 2.64 2.37 4.46
C MET A 78 3.66 1.29 4.12
N ILE A 79 4.11 1.23 2.85
CA ILE A 79 5.11 0.26 2.40
C ILE A 79 6.44 0.47 3.14
N TYR A 80 6.85 1.71 3.32
CA TYR A 80 8.07 2.07 4.05
C TYR A 80 8.00 1.72 5.54
N CYS A 81 6.86 1.99 6.17
CA CYS A 81 6.65 1.77 7.60
C CYS A 81 6.41 0.30 8.00
N MET A 82 6.44 -0.63 7.05
CA MET A 82 6.27 -2.06 7.36
C MET A 82 7.45 -2.60 8.15
N ASP A 83 7.15 -3.10 9.36
CA ASP A 83 8.12 -3.75 10.26
C ASP A 83 8.30 -5.22 9.88
N THR A 84 9.49 -5.56 9.36
CA THR A 84 9.84 -6.94 8.99
C THR A 84 9.95 -7.88 10.18
N SER A 85 10.15 -7.35 11.39
CA SER A 85 10.18 -8.13 12.63
C SER A 85 8.78 -8.56 13.10
N LYS A 86 7.74 -7.83 12.66
CA LYS A 86 6.34 -8.06 13.00
C LYS A 86 5.44 -8.14 11.77
N PRO A 87 5.67 -9.08 10.86
CA PRO A 87 5.05 -9.07 9.54
C PRO A 87 3.51 -9.19 9.59
N LEU A 88 2.96 -9.98 10.51
CA LEU A 88 1.50 -10.10 10.68
C LEU A 88 0.86 -8.81 11.18
N GLU A 89 1.50 -8.15 12.14
CA GLU A 89 1.02 -6.88 12.67
C GLU A 89 1.06 -5.80 11.58
N SER A 90 2.17 -5.70 10.85
CA SER A 90 2.33 -4.77 9.72
C SER A 90 1.29 -5.01 8.63
N MET A 91 1.00 -6.27 8.31
CA MET A 91 -0.02 -6.63 7.33
C MET A 91 -1.43 -6.22 7.76
N LEU A 92 -1.76 -6.35 9.06
CA LEU A 92 -3.09 -6.05 9.58
C LEU A 92 -3.32 -4.56 9.81
N LYS A 93 -2.32 -3.86 10.33
CA LYS A 93 -2.44 -2.45 10.71
C LYS A 93 -2.13 -1.49 9.56
N ALA A 94 -1.21 -1.87 8.66
CA ALA A 94 -0.73 -1.03 7.57
C ALA A 94 -0.39 0.39 8.07
N ASN A 95 0.51 0.47 9.05
CA ASN A 95 0.89 1.73 9.66
C ASN A 95 1.53 2.67 8.63
N TYR A 96 1.27 3.96 8.77
CA TYR A 96 1.94 5.01 8.04
C TYR A 96 2.34 6.14 9.01
N TYR A 97 3.25 6.98 8.60
CA TYR A 97 3.66 8.14 9.37
C TYR A 97 2.80 9.36 9.00
N ASP A 98 2.22 9.99 10.02
CA ASP A 98 1.46 11.23 9.90
C ASP A 98 2.09 12.26 10.85
N ASP A 99 2.37 13.47 10.35
CA ASP A 99 2.97 14.55 11.14
C ASP A 99 1.91 15.35 11.93
N GLY A 100 0.66 14.92 11.86
CA GLY A 100 -0.49 15.57 12.51
C GLY A 100 -1.23 16.55 11.59
N ILE A 101 -0.73 16.77 10.37
CA ILE A 101 -1.35 17.60 9.34
C ILE A 101 -1.72 16.74 8.14
N HIS A 102 -0.80 15.86 7.70
CA HIS A 102 -0.98 14.96 6.58
C HIS A 102 0.02 13.79 6.64
N PRO A 103 -0.20 12.71 5.87
CA PRO A 103 0.81 11.69 5.65
C PRO A 103 2.10 12.33 5.12
N ASN A 104 3.23 12.05 5.73
CA ASN A 104 4.51 12.66 5.38
C ASN A 104 5.57 11.59 5.15
N LEU A 105 5.69 11.14 3.91
CA LEU A 105 6.64 10.10 3.52
C LEU A 105 8.10 10.56 3.66
N GLU A 106 8.39 11.82 3.33
CA GLU A 106 9.75 12.34 3.41
C GLU A 106 10.25 12.36 4.86
N GLU A 107 9.43 12.87 5.77
CA GLU A 107 9.79 12.90 7.18
C GLU A 107 9.86 11.49 7.76
N ALA A 108 8.95 10.59 7.34
CA ALA A 108 9.02 9.17 7.72
C ALA A 108 10.37 8.53 7.38
N VAL A 109 10.88 8.79 6.17
CA VAL A 109 12.19 8.28 5.72
C VAL A 109 13.33 8.93 6.49
N LYS A 110 13.27 10.24 6.72
CA LYS A 110 14.31 11.00 7.42
C LYS A 110 14.49 10.59 8.88
N ILE A 111 13.40 10.28 9.58
CA ILE A 111 13.43 9.86 10.99
C ILE A 111 13.40 8.33 11.16
N GLU A 112 13.45 7.57 10.07
CA GLU A 112 13.35 6.10 10.06
C GLU A 112 12.10 5.57 10.77
N SER A 113 10.97 6.26 10.61
CA SER A 113 9.72 5.93 11.28
C SER A 113 9.20 4.53 10.93
N MET A 114 8.60 3.86 11.92
CA MET A 114 7.81 2.63 11.73
C MET A 114 6.30 2.91 11.61
N GLY A 115 5.93 4.20 11.40
CA GLY A 115 4.56 4.65 11.37
C GLY A 115 3.98 4.87 12.76
N ASN A 116 3.14 5.89 12.87
CA ASN A 116 2.47 6.29 14.11
C ASN A 116 0.93 6.24 14.00
N THR A 117 0.42 5.99 12.80
CA THR A 117 -1.02 5.99 12.50
C THR A 117 -1.41 4.72 11.78
N GLU A 118 -2.49 4.06 12.22
CA GLU A 118 -3.00 2.84 11.61
C GLU A 118 -3.95 3.16 10.45
N TYR A 119 -3.75 2.50 9.31
CA TYR A 119 -4.62 2.63 8.15
C TYR A 119 -5.53 1.40 8.00
N MET A 120 -6.64 1.39 8.72
CA MET A 120 -7.56 0.25 8.77
C MET A 120 -8.76 0.33 7.81
N ARG A 121 -8.74 1.24 6.83
CA ARG A 121 -9.94 1.51 6.00
C ARG A 121 -10.20 0.48 4.92
N TYR A 122 -9.14 -0.11 4.33
CA TYR A 122 -9.24 -1.00 3.18
C TYR A 122 -8.30 -2.19 3.30
N TRP A 123 -8.60 -3.24 2.52
CA TRP A 123 -7.69 -4.35 2.37
C TRP A 123 -6.44 -3.95 1.57
N HIS A 124 -5.26 -4.23 2.12
CA HIS A 124 -3.98 -3.74 1.60
C HIS A 124 -3.24 -4.75 0.70
N GLY A 125 -3.94 -5.73 0.16
CA GLY A 125 -3.32 -6.78 -0.66
C GLY A 125 -2.57 -6.28 -1.90
N SER A 126 -2.89 -5.07 -2.41
CA SER A 126 -2.15 -4.42 -3.49
C SER A 126 -0.68 -4.15 -3.13
N MET A 127 -0.37 -3.94 -1.85
CA MET A 127 1.00 -3.71 -1.39
C MET A 127 1.93 -4.91 -1.62
N ALA A 128 1.36 -6.13 -1.74
CA ALA A 128 2.13 -7.31 -2.10
C ALA A 128 2.76 -7.22 -3.50
N VAL A 129 2.17 -6.42 -4.39
CA VAL A 129 2.63 -6.22 -5.78
C VAL A 129 3.52 -5.00 -5.92
N ILE A 130 3.32 -3.98 -5.08
CA ILE A 130 3.98 -2.67 -5.19
C ILE A 130 5.28 -2.63 -4.39
N ARG A 131 5.42 -3.49 -3.37
CA ARG A 131 6.58 -3.50 -2.46
C ARG A 131 7.92 -3.98 -3.07
N PRO A 132 8.00 -4.77 -4.14
CA PRO A 132 9.28 -5.30 -4.63
C PRO A 132 10.31 -4.25 -4.99
#